data_dc0766f7e24c22b297f0daf22c0a4536
#
_entry.id   dc0766f7e24c22b297f0daf22c0a4536
#
_cell.length_a   1.000
_cell.length_b   1.000
_cell.length_c   1.000
_cell.angle_alpha   90.00
_cell.angle_beta   90.00
_cell.angle_gamma   90.00
#
_symmetry.space_group_name_H-M   'P 1'
#
loop_
_entity.id
_entity.type
_entity.pdbx_description
1 polymer ?
#
loop_
_entity_poly.entity_id
_entity_poly.type
_entity_poly.pdbx_seq_one_letter_code
_entity_poly.pdbx_strand_id
1 'polypeptide(L)'
;IANGFKKACKEYKISIIGGDTNEGKEIVFNVCIFGNSNKIVTRKGSNKGDAIFTTGPFGYTSLGLDILLKNNRIKKNLIKKSLKAVTNPKPRLDYGLKNKKYFTSAMDSSDGLSTTLNEMSKQSKKKFIINKIPSNKDLEIYLKKQKMDLNSAVFHGGEEYEFVFTIPLKYKKIIIKNAKLLKIPIIEIGYVTIGKGVH
;
A
#
# COMPACT_ATOMS: atom_id res chain seq x y z
N ILE A 1 23.77 8.62 -1.31
CA ILE A 1 23.02 7.88 -2.35
C ILE A 1 23.52 6.43 -2.38
N ALA A 2 24.76 6.13 -2.77
CA ALA A 2 25.30 4.76 -2.88
C ALA A 2 25.09 3.92 -1.61
N ASN A 3 25.28 4.50 -0.42
CA ASN A 3 25.02 3.84 0.84
C ASN A 3 23.54 3.47 1.04
N GLY A 4 22.62 4.29 0.53
CA GLY A 4 21.17 4.00 0.51
C GLY A 4 20.85 2.77 -0.35
N PHE A 5 21.36 2.72 -1.56
CA PHE A 5 21.23 1.56 -2.45
C PHE A 5 21.83 0.29 -1.81
N LYS A 6 23.06 0.36 -1.29
CA LYS A 6 23.70 -0.78 -0.61
C LYS A 6 22.87 -1.29 0.57
N LYS A 7 22.29 -0.39 1.37
CA LYS A 7 21.42 -0.75 2.51
C LYS A 7 20.13 -1.43 2.02
N ALA A 8 19.45 -0.88 1.02
CA ALA A 8 18.24 -1.45 0.46
C ALA A 8 18.50 -2.83 -0.16
N CYS A 9 19.56 -2.97 -0.94
CA CYS A 9 19.94 -4.26 -1.53
C CYS A 9 20.18 -5.33 -0.46
N LYS A 10 20.85 -4.98 0.63
CA LYS A 10 21.04 -5.90 1.76
C LYS A 10 19.73 -6.25 2.47
N GLU A 11 18.88 -5.25 2.71
CA GLU A 11 17.58 -5.42 3.40
C GLU A 11 16.64 -6.32 2.59
N TYR A 12 16.55 -6.09 1.27
CA TYR A 12 15.62 -6.81 0.39
C TYR A 12 16.24 -7.98 -0.38
N LYS A 13 17.52 -8.30 -0.12
CA LYS A 13 18.24 -9.40 -0.79
C LYS A 13 18.20 -9.32 -2.30
N ILE A 14 18.39 -8.13 -2.83
CA ILE A 14 18.51 -7.85 -4.26
C ILE A 14 19.93 -7.46 -4.61
N SER A 15 20.32 -7.63 -5.87
CA SER A 15 21.64 -7.27 -6.37
C SER A 15 21.58 -6.13 -7.36
N ILE A 16 22.52 -5.22 -7.32
CA ILE A 16 22.73 -4.24 -8.39
C ILE A 16 23.49 -4.97 -9.50
N ILE A 17 22.89 -5.03 -10.69
CA ILE A 17 23.45 -5.74 -11.83
C ILE A 17 24.04 -4.80 -12.88
N GLY A 18 23.83 -3.51 -12.73
CA GLY A 18 24.37 -2.50 -13.63
C GLY A 18 23.88 -1.10 -13.23
N GLY A 19 24.40 -0.11 -13.90
CA GLY A 19 24.05 1.30 -13.73
C GLY A 19 25.13 2.17 -14.30
N ASP A 20 24.78 3.44 -14.53
CA ASP A 20 25.69 4.48 -14.99
C ASP A 20 25.45 5.75 -14.18
N THR A 21 26.44 6.62 -14.15
CA THR A 21 26.38 7.91 -13.45
C THR A 21 26.94 8.98 -14.37
N ASN A 22 26.13 9.97 -14.67
CA ASN A 22 26.49 11.08 -15.51
C ASN A 22 26.33 12.40 -14.76
N GLU A 23 27.05 13.43 -15.18
CA GLU A 23 26.89 14.77 -14.70
C GLU A 23 25.55 15.35 -15.18
N GLY A 24 24.87 16.12 -14.34
CA GLY A 24 23.61 16.76 -14.67
C GLY A 24 23.34 17.99 -13.79
N LYS A 25 22.44 18.86 -14.24
CA LYS A 25 22.01 20.04 -13.48
C LYS A 25 21.14 19.66 -12.29
N GLU A 26 20.47 18.52 -12.35
CA GLU A 26 19.55 18.01 -11.34
C GLU A 26 19.91 16.58 -10.99
N ILE A 27 19.53 16.15 -9.76
CA ILE A 27 19.70 14.77 -9.35
C ILE A 27 18.51 13.95 -9.85
N VAL A 28 18.75 13.05 -10.80
CA VAL A 28 17.74 12.17 -11.38
C VAL A 28 18.11 10.71 -11.11
N PHE A 29 17.14 9.92 -10.65
CA PHE A 29 17.29 8.47 -10.48
C PHE A 29 16.32 7.73 -11.39
N ASN A 30 16.85 6.87 -12.24
CA ASN A 30 16.08 5.90 -12.99
C ASN A 30 16.42 4.50 -12.48
N VAL A 31 15.43 3.79 -11.94
CA VAL A 31 15.62 2.44 -11.39
C VAL A 31 14.80 1.45 -12.20
N CYS A 32 15.47 0.40 -12.68
CA CYS A 32 14.83 -0.72 -13.34
C CYS A 32 15.06 -1.98 -12.49
N ILE A 33 14.00 -2.73 -12.18
CA ILE A 33 14.09 -3.95 -11.39
C ILE A 33 13.58 -5.12 -12.20
N PHE A 34 14.37 -6.18 -12.27
CA PHE A 34 14.00 -7.45 -12.89
C PHE A 34 13.81 -8.53 -11.81
N GLY A 35 12.82 -9.37 -12.00
CA GLY A 35 12.57 -10.49 -11.11
C GLY A 35 12.02 -11.70 -11.84
N ASN A 36 12.17 -12.87 -11.25
CA ASN A 36 11.59 -14.11 -11.72
C ASN A 36 10.62 -14.67 -10.68
N SER A 37 9.47 -15.16 -11.11
CA SER A 37 8.48 -15.75 -10.23
C SER A 37 7.73 -16.89 -10.93
N ASN A 38 7.60 -18.02 -10.25
CA ASN A 38 6.78 -19.14 -10.70
C ASN A 38 5.27 -18.88 -10.64
N LYS A 39 4.85 -17.82 -9.94
CA LYS A 39 3.47 -17.32 -9.92
C LYS A 39 3.46 -15.79 -9.88
N ILE A 40 2.95 -15.21 -10.94
CA ILE A 40 2.73 -13.77 -11.05
C ILE A 40 1.31 -13.47 -10.58
N VAL A 41 1.17 -12.52 -9.66
CA VAL A 41 -0.12 -11.95 -9.26
C VAL A 41 -0.25 -10.60 -9.93
N THR A 42 -1.34 -10.40 -10.65
CA THR A 42 -1.60 -9.16 -11.38
C THR A 42 -2.74 -8.36 -10.76
N ARG A 43 -2.99 -7.16 -11.24
CA ARG A 43 -4.15 -6.32 -10.89
C ARG A 43 -5.48 -6.94 -11.33
N LYS A 44 -5.44 -7.80 -12.35
CA LYS A 44 -6.57 -8.55 -12.90
C LYS A 44 -6.70 -9.89 -12.18
N GLY A 45 -7.93 -10.36 -11.95
CA GLY A 45 -8.18 -11.71 -11.45
C GLY A 45 -9.13 -11.81 -10.27
N SER A 46 -9.61 -10.68 -9.75
CA SER A 46 -10.65 -10.68 -8.70
C SER A 46 -11.93 -11.37 -9.18
N ASN A 47 -12.52 -12.19 -8.32
CA ASN A 47 -13.75 -12.92 -8.59
C ASN A 47 -14.87 -12.52 -7.65
N LYS A 48 -16.14 -12.70 -8.09
CA LYS A 48 -17.31 -12.52 -7.21
C LYS A 48 -17.14 -13.36 -5.95
N GLY A 49 -17.37 -12.75 -4.79
CA GLY A 49 -17.25 -13.38 -3.49
C GLY A 49 -15.85 -13.29 -2.85
N ASP A 50 -14.86 -12.75 -3.57
CA ASP A 50 -13.56 -12.48 -2.97
C ASP A 50 -13.68 -11.37 -1.92
N ALA A 51 -12.95 -11.52 -0.81
CA ALA A 51 -12.75 -10.45 0.15
C ALA A 51 -11.61 -9.53 -0.29
N ILE A 52 -11.74 -8.23 -0.01
CA ILE A 52 -10.76 -7.19 -0.32
C ILE A 52 -10.03 -6.81 0.96
N PHE A 53 -8.72 -6.80 0.92
CA PHE A 53 -7.84 -6.47 2.05
C PHE A 53 -6.80 -5.42 1.68
N THR A 54 -6.35 -4.70 2.73
CA THR A 54 -5.12 -3.88 2.69
C THR A 54 -4.11 -4.40 3.71
N THR A 55 -2.81 -4.18 3.48
CA THR A 55 -1.72 -4.58 4.40
C THR A 55 -1.41 -3.54 5.46
N GLY A 56 -2.15 -2.48 5.54
CA GLY A 56 -1.98 -1.42 6.54
C GLY A 56 -3.07 -0.38 6.48
N PRO A 57 -3.09 0.51 7.47
CA PRO A 57 -3.94 1.68 7.44
C PRO A 57 -3.38 2.72 6.49
N PHE A 58 -4.27 3.52 5.92
CA PHE A 58 -3.99 4.61 5.00
C PHE A 58 -4.16 5.98 5.66
N GLY A 59 -3.63 7.03 4.99
CA GLY A 59 -3.78 8.44 5.37
C GLY A 59 -2.65 9.01 6.22
N TYR A 60 -1.69 8.18 6.69
CA TYR A 60 -0.53 8.72 7.40
C TYR A 60 0.42 9.46 6.46
N THR A 61 0.54 9.04 5.21
CA THR A 61 1.36 9.72 4.19
C THR A 61 0.80 11.08 3.86
N SER A 62 -0.53 11.19 3.67
CA SER A 62 -1.21 12.47 3.47
C SER A 62 -0.93 13.44 4.63
N LEU A 63 -1.06 12.97 5.86
CA LEU A 63 -0.74 13.79 7.04
C LEU A 63 0.75 14.11 7.13
N GLY A 64 1.62 13.16 6.80
CA GLY A 64 3.07 13.36 6.81
C GLY A 64 3.53 14.41 5.81
N LEU A 65 2.96 14.41 4.62
CA LEU A 65 3.20 15.44 3.60
C LEU A 65 2.69 16.82 4.07
N ASP A 66 1.50 16.89 4.64
CA ASP A 66 0.95 18.14 5.19
C ASP A 66 1.84 18.72 6.31
N ILE A 67 2.40 17.87 7.18
CA ILE A 67 3.36 18.28 8.21
C ILE A 67 4.63 18.86 7.59
N LEU A 68 5.18 18.22 6.56
CA LEU A 68 6.40 18.68 5.89
C LEU A 68 6.21 20.01 5.18
N LEU A 69 5.05 20.22 4.57
CA LEU A 69 4.77 21.44 3.80
C LEU A 69 4.32 22.61 4.66
N LYS A 70 3.53 22.36 5.73
CA LYS A 70 2.87 23.42 6.51
C LYS A 70 3.43 23.64 7.92
N ASN A 71 4.39 22.84 8.34
CA ASN A 71 5.02 22.92 9.68
C ASN A 71 4.02 22.91 10.86
N ASN A 72 2.97 22.10 10.76
CA ASN A 72 1.86 22.05 11.71
C ASN A 72 2.25 21.45 13.07
N ARG A 73 1.75 22.05 14.18
CA ARG A 73 1.93 21.50 15.53
C ARG A 73 0.98 20.33 15.79
N ILE A 74 1.52 19.12 15.93
CA ILE A 74 0.78 17.87 16.11
C ILE A 74 1.36 17.10 17.31
N LYS A 75 0.60 16.14 17.86
CA LYS A 75 1.10 15.21 18.89
C LYS A 75 2.34 14.47 18.42
N LYS A 76 3.42 14.47 19.22
CA LYS A 76 4.74 13.88 18.88
C LYS A 76 4.64 12.46 18.26
N ASN A 77 3.78 11.61 18.79
CA ASN A 77 3.67 10.23 18.32
C ASN A 77 3.02 10.14 16.92
N LEU A 78 2.00 10.95 16.64
CA LEU A 78 1.35 11.00 15.32
C LEU A 78 2.28 11.61 14.28
N ILE A 79 3.02 12.66 14.63
CA ILE A 79 4.09 13.23 13.78
C ILE A 79 5.08 12.13 13.37
N LYS A 80 5.63 11.40 14.35
CA LYS A 80 6.63 10.35 14.09
C LYS A 80 6.10 9.28 13.14
N LYS A 81 4.86 8.81 13.32
CA LYS A 81 4.23 7.82 12.44
C LYS A 81 4.07 8.36 11.02
N SER A 82 3.51 9.57 10.89
CA SER A 82 3.20 10.17 9.60
C SER A 82 4.46 10.54 8.81
N LEU A 83 5.45 11.15 9.46
CA LEU A 83 6.73 11.42 8.82
C LEU A 83 7.43 10.13 8.38
N LYS A 84 7.41 9.08 9.22
CA LYS A 84 7.98 7.79 8.86
C LYS A 84 7.28 7.16 7.65
N ALA A 85 5.97 7.31 7.53
CA ALA A 85 5.21 6.80 6.39
C ALA A 85 5.68 7.43 5.08
N VAL A 86 5.93 8.75 5.06
CA VAL A 86 6.43 9.46 3.86
C VAL A 86 7.90 9.20 3.59
N THR A 87 8.76 9.30 4.62
CA THR A 87 10.22 9.31 4.42
C THR A 87 10.86 7.92 4.39
N ASN A 88 10.15 6.90 4.86
CA ASN A 88 10.68 5.54 4.93
C ASN A 88 9.55 4.50 4.81
N PRO A 89 8.84 4.48 3.66
CA PRO A 89 7.82 3.46 3.41
C PRO A 89 8.45 2.06 3.45
N LYS A 90 7.68 1.06 3.87
CA LYS A 90 8.16 -0.32 4.00
C LYS A 90 7.36 -1.23 3.06
N PRO A 91 7.95 -1.71 1.96
CA PRO A 91 7.29 -2.66 1.08
C PRO A 91 6.95 -3.94 1.83
N ARG A 92 5.80 -4.50 1.53
CA ARG A 92 5.27 -5.72 2.17
C ARG A 92 5.76 -7.00 1.48
N LEU A 93 7.05 -7.03 1.08
CA LEU A 93 7.65 -8.08 0.27
C LEU A 93 7.45 -9.48 0.86
N ASP A 94 7.82 -9.69 2.13
CA ASP A 94 7.70 -10.99 2.80
C ASP A 94 6.25 -11.48 2.86
N TYR A 95 5.31 -10.56 3.08
CA TYR A 95 3.89 -10.89 3.09
C TYR A 95 3.40 -11.28 1.70
N GLY A 96 3.77 -10.53 0.68
CA GLY A 96 3.45 -10.81 -0.71
C GLY A 96 3.99 -12.17 -1.15
N LEU A 97 5.27 -12.44 -0.92
CA LEU A 97 5.91 -13.70 -1.26
C LEU A 97 5.27 -14.91 -0.58
N LYS A 98 4.96 -14.79 0.73
CA LYS A 98 4.32 -15.87 1.50
C LYS A 98 2.89 -16.16 1.07
N ASN A 99 2.16 -15.13 0.61
CA ASN A 99 0.72 -15.22 0.36
C ASN A 99 0.33 -15.20 -1.13
N LYS A 100 1.27 -14.95 -2.07
CA LYS A 100 0.97 -14.83 -3.51
C LYS A 100 0.12 -15.97 -4.08
N LYS A 101 0.23 -17.18 -3.52
CA LYS A 101 -0.55 -18.35 -3.97
C LYS A 101 -2.05 -18.26 -3.61
N TYR A 102 -2.43 -17.42 -2.67
CA TYR A 102 -3.82 -17.24 -2.22
C TYR A 102 -4.48 -16.02 -2.87
N PHE A 103 -3.69 -15.09 -3.43
CA PHE A 103 -4.21 -13.88 -4.04
C PHE A 103 -4.85 -14.20 -5.40
N THR A 104 -6.01 -13.63 -5.64
CA THR A 104 -6.66 -13.61 -6.96
C THR A 104 -6.22 -12.39 -7.75
N SER A 105 -6.04 -11.25 -7.09
CA SER A 105 -5.40 -10.05 -7.65
C SER A 105 -4.70 -9.26 -6.55
N ALA A 106 -3.70 -8.46 -6.92
CA ALA A 106 -3.03 -7.56 -6.00
C ALA A 106 -2.39 -6.39 -6.75
N MET A 107 -2.28 -5.26 -6.04
CA MET A 107 -1.58 -4.06 -6.49
C MET A 107 -1.05 -3.33 -5.26
N ASP A 108 0.10 -2.68 -5.37
CA ASP A 108 0.56 -1.69 -4.41
C ASP A 108 -0.20 -0.37 -4.58
N SER A 109 -0.26 0.41 -3.52
CA SER A 109 -0.92 1.71 -3.56
C SER A 109 0.12 2.83 -3.55
N SER A 110 0.63 3.19 -4.72
CA SER A 110 1.50 4.34 -4.95
C SER A 110 0.70 5.63 -5.15
N ASP A 111 -0.38 5.56 -5.92
CA ASP A 111 -1.17 6.71 -6.38
C ASP A 111 -2.47 6.90 -5.58
N GLY A 112 -2.53 6.29 -4.39
CA GLY A 112 -3.67 6.34 -3.49
C GLY A 112 -4.64 5.16 -3.62
N LEU A 113 -5.36 4.90 -2.54
CA LEU A 113 -6.25 3.75 -2.43
C LEU A 113 -7.38 3.76 -3.47
N SER A 114 -7.95 4.94 -3.75
CA SER A 114 -9.01 5.10 -4.76
C SER A 114 -8.53 4.67 -6.14
N THR A 115 -7.37 5.14 -6.56
CA THR A 115 -6.74 4.77 -7.85
C THR A 115 -6.51 3.26 -7.93
N THR A 116 -5.93 2.69 -6.87
CA THR A 116 -5.64 1.24 -6.79
C THR A 116 -6.91 0.40 -6.91
N LEU A 117 -7.96 0.72 -6.14
CA LEU A 117 -9.23 -0.01 -6.18
C LEU A 117 -9.92 0.10 -7.53
N ASN A 118 -9.96 1.30 -8.12
CA ASN A 118 -10.56 1.52 -9.43
C ASN A 118 -9.82 0.75 -10.53
N GLU A 119 -8.49 0.76 -10.51
CA GLU A 119 -7.68 0.04 -11.48
C GLU A 119 -7.89 -1.48 -11.37
N MET A 120 -7.89 -2.03 -10.16
CA MET A 120 -8.15 -3.47 -9.93
C MET A 120 -9.57 -3.87 -10.34
N SER A 121 -10.57 -3.04 -10.03
CA SER A 121 -11.97 -3.23 -10.44
C SER A 121 -12.11 -3.24 -11.96
N LYS A 122 -11.52 -2.25 -12.65
CA LYS A 122 -11.51 -2.10 -14.10
C LYS A 122 -10.86 -3.31 -14.78
N GLN A 123 -9.65 -3.69 -14.35
CA GLN A 123 -8.88 -4.80 -14.90
C GLN A 123 -9.57 -6.15 -14.68
N SER A 124 -10.22 -6.34 -13.54
CA SER A 124 -10.95 -7.57 -13.21
C SER A 124 -12.37 -7.60 -13.80
N LYS A 125 -12.87 -6.47 -14.34
CA LYS A 125 -14.25 -6.29 -14.81
C LYS A 125 -15.28 -6.70 -13.73
N LYS A 126 -15.02 -6.28 -12.49
CA LYS A 126 -15.82 -6.57 -11.31
C LYS A 126 -16.15 -5.30 -10.54
N LYS A 127 -17.24 -5.34 -9.77
CA LYS A 127 -17.62 -4.29 -8.83
C LYS A 127 -16.98 -4.57 -7.48
N PHE A 128 -16.35 -3.55 -6.89
CA PHE A 128 -15.77 -3.58 -5.55
C PHE A 128 -16.67 -2.80 -4.61
N ILE A 129 -17.12 -3.44 -3.55
CA ILE A 129 -17.91 -2.82 -2.48
C ILE A 129 -17.00 -2.59 -1.28
N ILE A 130 -16.82 -1.33 -0.91
CA ILE A 130 -16.00 -0.92 0.23
C ILE A 130 -16.91 -0.54 1.38
N ASN A 131 -16.85 -1.28 2.46
CA ASN A 131 -17.70 -1.12 3.64
C ASN A 131 -16.91 -0.72 4.89
N LYS A 132 -15.59 -0.56 4.77
CA LYS A 132 -14.72 -0.14 5.85
C LYS A 132 -13.57 0.73 5.35
N ILE A 133 -13.39 1.88 5.98
CA ILE A 133 -12.24 2.77 5.72
C ILE A 133 -11.02 2.21 6.46
N PRO A 134 -9.90 1.92 5.76
CA PRO A 134 -8.69 1.39 6.40
C PRO A 134 -7.87 2.52 7.06
N SER A 135 -8.33 3.02 8.19
CA SER A 135 -7.65 4.04 8.99
C SER A 135 -7.41 3.59 10.42
N ASN A 136 -6.62 4.34 11.17
CA ASN A 136 -6.43 4.15 12.60
C ASN A 136 -7.10 5.26 13.40
N LYS A 137 -7.60 4.93 14.58
CA LYS A 137 -8.31 5.86 15.48
C LYS A 137 -7.53 7.13 15.83
N ASP A 138 -6.21 7.06 15.99
CA ASP A 138 -5.38 8.23 16.28
C ASP A 138 -5.38 9.25 15.13
N LEU A 139 -5.34 8.77 13.89
CA LEU A 139 -5.47 9.59 12.70
C LEU A 139 -6.89 10.16 12.56
N GLU A 140 -7.92 9.32 12.70
CA GLU A 140 -9.33 9.74 12.61
C GLU A 140 -9.67 10.86 13.60
N ILE A 141 -9.28 10.67 14.87
CA ILE A 141 -9.50 11.70 15.93
C ILE A 141 -8.79 13.00 15.57
N TYR A 142 -7.56 12.91 15.07
CA TYR A 142 -6.80 14.10 14.68
C TYR A 142 -7.46 14.83 13.51
N LEU A 143 -7.75 14.13 12.41
CA LEU A 143 -8.36 14.73 11.22
C LEU A 143 -9.72 15.37 11.55
N LYS A 144 -10.55 14.69 12.34
CA LYS A 144 -11.83 15.25 12.83
C LYS A 144 -11.63 16.54 13.61
N LYS A 145 -10.64 16.58 14.53
CA LYS A 145 -10.33 17.78 15.31
C LYS A 145 -9.86 18.95 14.44
N GLN A 146 -9.14 18.66 13.36
CA GLN A 146 -8.65 19.65 12.41
C GLN A 146 -9.68 20.00 11.31
N LYS A 147 -10.88 19.43 11.36
CA LYS A 147 -11.92 19.56 10.32
C LYS A 147 -11.41 19.15 8.92
N MET A 148 -10.48 18.19 8.87
CA MET A 148 -9.97 17.61 7.64
C MET A 148 -10.79 16.39 7.25
N ASP A 149 -10.99 16.19 5.95
CA ASP A 149 -11.77 15.06 5.45
C ASP A 149 -10.97 13.75 5.52
N LEU A 150 -11.50 12.77 6.26
CA LEU A 150 -10.93 11.44 6.40
C LEU A 150 -10.89 10.69 5.06
N ASN A 151 -11.95 10.80 4.27
CA ASN A 151 -12.02 10.10 2.98
C ASN A 151 -10.93 10.61 2.03
N SER A 152 -10.78 11.93 1.95
CA SER A 152 -9.71 12.53 1.16
C SER A 152 -8.33 12.04 1.61
N ALA A 153 -8.04 12.04 2.90
CA ALA A 153 -6.75 11.61 3.43
C ALA A 153 -6.47 10.11 3.16
N VAL A 154 -7.48 9.25 3.24
CA VAL A 154 -7.32 7.78 3.11
C VAL A 154 -7.40 7.32 1.66
N PHE A 155 -8.31 7.85 0.86
CA PHE A 155 -8.54 7.35 -0.50
C PHE A 155 -7.76 8.09 -1.58
N HIS A 156 -7.42 9.36 -1.34
CA HIS A 156 -6.74 10.21 -2.33
C HIS A 156 -5.29 10.58 -1.94
N GLY A 157 -4.83 10.15 -0.77
CA GLY A 157 -3.41 10.17 -0.44
C GLY A 157 -2.64 9.15 -1.28
N GLY A 158 -1.38 9.40 -1.54
CA GLY A 158 -0.49 8.48 -2.24
C GLY A 158 0.70 8.08 -1.37
N GLU A 159 1.62 7.31 -1.96
CA GLU A 159 2.91 6.94 -1.39
C GLU A 159 2.84 6.02 -0.15
N GLU A 160 1.70 5.35 0.10
CA GLU A 160 1.60 4.37 1.19
C GLU A 160 2.38 3.09 0.91
N TYR A 161 2.43 2.64 -0.35
CA TYR A 161 3.05 1.39 -0.79
C TYR A 161 2.55 0.15 -0.04
N GLU A 162 1.34 0.22 0.50
CA GLU A 162 0.64 -0.93 1.07
C GLU A 162 0.01 -1.77 -0.05
N PHE A 163 -0.07 -3.09 0.11
CA PHE A 163 -0.82 -3.93 -0.82
C PHE A 163 -2.32 -3.77 -0.62
N VAL A 164 -3.02 -3.65 -1.74
CA VAL A 164 -4.45 -3.95 -1.86
C VAL A 164 -4.56 -5.27 -2.60
N PHE A 165 -5.29 -6.23 -2.05
CA PHE A 165 -5.39 -7.55 -2.63
C PHE A 165 -6.75 -8.20 -2.41
N THR A 166 -7.10 -9.13 -3.27
CA THR A 166 -8.33 -9.93 -3.17
C THR A 166 -8.01 -11.41 -2.99
N ILE A 167 -8.86 -12.09 -2.24
CA ILE A 167 -8.75 -13.53 -1.97
C ILE A 167 -10.12 -14.20 -1.92
N PRO A 168 -10.24 -15.47 -2.31
CA PRO A 168 -11.40 -16.30 -1.95
C PRO A 168 -11.54 -16.43 -0.43
N LEU A 169 -12.76 -16.33 0.09
CA LEU A 169 -13.05 -16.36 1.53
C LEU A 169 -12.46 -17.58 2.26
N LYS A 170 -12.35 -18.72 1.60
CA LYS A 170 -11.75 -19.94 2.18
C LYS A 170 -10.31 -19.75 2.66
N TYR A 171 -9.58 -18.77 2.12
CA TYR A 171 -8.19 -18.48 2.50
C TYR A 171 -8.06 -17.38 3.57
N LYS A 172 -9.15 -16.79 4.04
CA LYS A 172 -9.14 -15.69 5.02
C LYS A 172 -8.37 -16.06 6.30
N LYS A 173 -8.63 -17.24 6.86
CA LYS A 173 -7.96 -17.69 8.09
C LYS A 173 -6.44 -17.79 7.93
N ILE A 174 -5.96 -18.33 6.80
CA ILE A 174 -4.52 -18.52 6.58
C ILE A 174 -3.78 -17.20 6.35
N ILE A 175 -4.36 -16.25 5.59
CA ILE A 175 -3.72 -14.96 5.37
C ILE A 175 -3.65 -14.12 6.66
N ILE A 176 -4.67 -14.20 7.52
CA ILE A 176 -4.66 -13.55 8.84
C ILE A 176 -3.58 -14.17 9.74
N LYS A 177 -3.47 -15.51 9.76
CA LYS A 177 -2.40 -16.21 10.50
C LYS A 177 -1.02 -15.74 10.02
N ASN A 178 -0.80 -15.69 8.71
CA ASN A 178 0.47 -15.26 8.13
C ASN A 178 0.79 -13.78 8.44
N ALA A 179 -0.22 -12.93 8.45
CA ALA A 179 -0.07 -11.51 8.81
C ALA A 179 0.38 -11.36 10.28
N LYS A 180 -0.24 -12.11 11.21
CA LYS A 180 0.17 -12.13 12.62
C LYS A 180 1.61 -12.60 12.79
N LEU A 181 2.02 -13.67 12.12
CA LEU A 181 3.39 -14.19 12.17
C LEU A 181 4.42 -13.15 11.68
N LEU A 182 4.09 -12.39 10.65
CA LEU A 182 4.95 -11.36 10.07
C LEU A 182 4.77 -9.98 10.73
N LYS A 183 3.91 -9.87 11.75
CA LYS A 183 3.57 -8.60 12.44
C LYS A 183 3.12 -7.50 11.46
N ILE A 184 2.38 -7.89 10.42
CA ILE A 184 1.82 -6.96 9.42
C ILE A 184 0.35 -6.79 9.72
N PRO A 185 -0.14 -5.54 9.90
CA PRO A 185 -1.57 -5.31 10.04
C PRO A 185 -2.26 -5.55 8.70
N ILE A 186 -3.31 -6.36 8.70
CA ILE A 186 -4.20 -6.47 7.54
C ILE A 186 -5.60 -6.05 7.93
N ILE A 187 -6.25 -5.35 7.03
CA ILE A 187 -7.59 -4.81 7.23
C ILE A 187 -8.46 -5.31 6.08
N GLU A 188 -9.53 -6.00 6.40
CA GLU A 188 -10.59 -6.29 5.44
C GLU A 188 -11.41 -5.04 5.24
N ILE A 189 -11.54 -4.60 3.99
CA ILE A 189 -12.17 -3.34 3.62
C ILE A 189 -13.44 -3.50 2.80
N GLY A 190 -13.72 -4.72 2.32
CA GLY A 190 -14.89 -4.95 1.48
C GLY A 190 -14.86 -6.29 0.75
N TYR A 191 -15.65 -6.36 -0.31
CA TYR A 191 -15.81 -7.58 -1.11
C TYR A 191 -16.07 -7.27 -2.58
N VAL A 192 -15.85 -8.29 -3.40
CA VAL A 192 -16.04 -8.24 -4.87
C VAL A 192 -17.38 -8.82 -5.27
N THR A 193 -18.08 -8.15 -6.19
CA THR A 193 -19.38 -8.61 -6.72
C THR A 193 -19.48 -8.42 -8.23
N ILE A 194 -20.62 -8.80 -8.80
CA ILE A 194 -20.93 -8.59 -10.22
C ILE A 194 -21.16 -7.08 -10.46
N GLY A 195 -20.69 -6.60 -11.61
CA GLY A 195 -20.80 -5.21 -12.03
C GLY A 195 -19.43 -4.57 -12.29
N LYS A 196 -19.38 -3.25 -12.29
CA LYS A 196 -18.18 -2.45 -12.53
C LYS A 196 -18.07 -1.32 -11.51
N GLY A 197 -16.86 -0.81 -11.30
CA GLY A 197 -16.58 0.34 -10.46
C GLY A 197 -16.40 0.00 -8.98
N VAL A 198 -16.14 1.04 -8.19
CA VAL A 198 -15.94 0.99 -6.74
C VAL A 198 -17.05 1.78 -6.05
N HIS A 199 -17.63 1.21 -4.99
CA HIS A 199 -18.76 1.79 -4.25
C HIS A 199 -18.59 1.63 -2.75
#